data_dd7cd112198afe8be5019e29c6162591
#
_entry.id   dd7cd112198afe8be5019e29c6162591
#
_cell.length_a   1.000
_cell.length_b   1.000
_cell.length_c   1.000
_cell.angle_alpha   90.00
_cell.angle_beta   90.00
_cell.angle_gamma   90.00
#
_symmetry.space_group_name_H-M   'P 1'
#
loop_
_entity.id
_entity.type
_entity.pdbx_description
1 polymer ?
#
loop_
_entity_poly.entity_id
_entity_poly.type
_entity_poly.pdbx_seq_one_letter_code
_entity_poly.pdbx_strand_id
1 'polypeptide(L)'
;MPNKDPQTIIRNAHKEWVFPDFNLNEINPKNSDYCVCVFVINEGERIQKQLRSMKKYTKSIDIVVADGGSTDGSLEKSFLKEQGIRALLTKTGKGKLSAQMRMAFAWALNEGYKGVVVVDGNGKDDISAIPSFVKLLKEGYDHIQGSRFIPGGKAVNTPLSREIGLHFIHAPLISIASRKRHTDTTNGFRGYSAKLLSDKDISVFRDVFMTYELHYYLAIESSRRKQYRTIEAPVTRTYPKTGKTPTKISPIKGNLHVLGVLFKAVAGKYKLNKSKT
;
A
#
# COMPACT_ATOMS: atom_id res chain seq x y z
N MET A 1 33.92 -8.20 2.79
CA MET A 1 33.46 -7.49 1.57
C MET A 1 32.64 -6.30 2.03
N PRO A 2 32.82 -5.09 1.49
CA PRO A 2 31.96 -3.96 1.86
C PRO A 2 30.53 -4.33 1.53
N ASN A 3 29.66 -4.16 2.51
CA ASN A 3 28.21 -4.42 2.39
C ASN A 3 27.68 -3.50 1.29
N LYS A 4 27.38 -4.03 0.09
CA LYS A 4 26.85 -3.22 -0.99
C LYS A 4 25.50 -2.64 -0.53
N ASP A 5 25.34 -1.34 -0.71
CA ASP A 5 24.07 -0.66 -0.42
C ASP A 5 22.89 -1.40 -1.08
N PRO A 6 21.87 -1.81 -0.30
CA PRO A 6 20.74 -2.58 -0.80
C PRO A 6 20.05 -1.94 -2.01
N GLN A 7 19.97 -0.63 -2.07
CA GLN A 7 19.42 0.09 -3.21
C GLN A 7 20.23 -0.11 -4.49
N THR A 8 21.55 -0.11 -4.36
CA THR A 8 22.48 -0.37 -5.46
C THR A 8 22.29 -1.79 -6.00
N ILE A 9 22.06 -2.78 -5.12
CA ILE A 9 21.78 -4.16 -5.53
C ILE A 9 20.49 -4.21 -6.34
N ILE A 10 19.40 -3.62 -5.84
CA ILE A 10 18.10 -3.61 -6.52
C ILE A 10 18.19 -2.88 -7.88
N ARG A 11 18.85 -1.72 -7.94
CA ARG A 11 19.02 -0.95 -9.19
C ARG A 11 19.86 -1.69 -10.24
N ASN A 12 20.85 -2.43 -9.81
CA ASN A 12 21.68 -3.25 -10.71
C ASN A 12 20.91 -4.45 -11.26
N ALA A 13 20.07 -5.09 -10.43
CA ALA A 13 19.24 -6.21 -10.85
C ALA A 13 18.06 -5.78 -11.75
N HIS A 14 17.54 -4.58 -11.55
CA HIS A 14 16.33 -4.05 -12.19
C HIS A 14 16.57 -2.62 -12.68
N LYS A 15 17.34 -2.46 -13.75
CA LYS A 15 17.74 -1.16 -14.30
C LYS A 15 16.56 -0.24 -14.66
N GLU A 16 15.41 -0.83 -15.01
CA GLU A 16 14.18 -0.11 -15.36
C GLU A 16 13.35 0.33 -14.17
N TRP A 17 13.68 -0.12 -12.94
CA TRP A 17 12.90 0.24 -11.76
C TRP A 17 13.33 1.57 -11.18
N VAL A 18 12.43 2.53 -11.18
CA VAL A 18 12.62 3.84 -10.55
C VAL A 18 11.87 3.88 -9.23
N PHE A 19 12.60 3.98 -8.13
CA PHE A 19 12.07 4.12 -6.76
C PHE A 19 12.89 5.17 -6.01
N PRO A 20 12.32 5.81 -4.96
CA PRO A 20 13.02 6.83 -4.19
C PRO A 20 14.15 6.23 -3.36
N ASP A 21 15.15 7.03 -3.04
CA ASP A 21 16.21 6.65 -2.10
C ASP A 21 15.62 6.38 -0.72
N PHE A 22 16.23 5.45 0.01
CA PHE A 22 15.78 5.05 1.33
C PHE A 22 16.94 4.49 2.18
N ASN A 23 16.80 4.57 3.49
CA ASN A 23 17.64 3.84 4.43
C ASN A 23 16.96 2.51 4.78
N LEU A 24 17.71 1.41 4.74
CA LEU A 24 17.26 0.10 5.16
C LEU A 24 17.85 -0.25 6.52
N ASN A 25 17.00 -0.71 7.43
CA ASN A 25 17.37 -1.30 8.68
C ASN A 25 16.71 -2.68 8.80
N GLU A 26 17.44 -3.73 8.47
CA GLU A 26 16.99 -5.10 8.70
C GLU A 26 17.10 -5.43 10.18
N ILE A 27 16.04 -5.96 10.77
CA ILE A 27 15.90 -6.15 12.21
C ILE A 27 15.84 -7.63 12.56
N ASN A 28 15.05 -8.40 11.80
CA ASN A 28 14.92 -9.84 11.95
C ASN A 28 15.11 -10.53 10.59
N PRO A 29 15.50 -11.82 10.56
CA PRO A 29 15.60 -12.56 9.31
C PRO A 29 14.23 -12.74 8.65
N LYS A 30 14.23 -12.97 7.33
CA LYS A 30 13.03 -13.34 6.58
C LYS A 30 12.50 -14.69 7.05
N ASN A 31 11.19 -14.76 7.29
CA ASN A 31 10.52 -15.95 7.84
C ASN A 31 9.32 -16.40 6.99
N SER A 32 8.92 -15.61 5.99
CA SER A 32 7.70 -15.88 5.21
C SER A 32 7.91 -15.55 3.73
N ASP A 33 7.13 -16.19 2.87
CA ASP A 33 7.01 -15.86 1.44
C ASP A 33 6.13 -14.62 1.19
N TYR A 34 5.43 -14.13 2.22
CA TYR A 34 4.51 -12.98 2.14
C TYR A 34 4.85 -11.98 3.23
N CYS A 35 4.74 -10.71 2.91
CA CYS A 35 4.93 -9.65 3.89
C CYS A 35 3.75 -8.68 3.96
N VAL A 36 3.66 -7.99 5.09
CA VAL A 36 2.78 -6.84 5.29
C VAL A 36 3.63 -5.59 5.30
N CYS A 37 3.41 -4.68 4.35
CA CYS A 37 4.02 -3.36 4.35
C CYS A 37 3.08 -2.36 5.06
N VAL A 38 3.52 -1.85 6.19
CA VAL A 38 2.81 -0.83 6.98
C VAL A 38 3.35 0.54 6.58
N PHE A 39 2.51 1.34 5.92
CA PHE A 39 2.87 2.69 5.47
C PHE A 39 2.61 3.73 6.55
N VAL A 40 3.66 4.42 6.97
CA VAL A 40 3.61 5.35 8.11
C VAL A 40 4.36 6.64 7.82
N ILE A 41 3.93 7.73 8.43
CA ILE A 41 4.68 8.97 8.60
C ILE A 41 4.11 9.75 9.79
N ASN A 42 4.92 9.96 10.84
CA ASN A 42 4.57 10.73 12.04
C ASN A 42 3.18 10.36 12.61
N GLU A 43 3.00 9.10 13.00
CA GLU A 43 1.75 8.59 13.57
C GLU A 43 1.82 8.36 15.10
N GLY A 44 2.99 8.55 15.71
CA GLY A 44 3.18 8.52 17.15
C GLY A 44 2.69 7.22 17.80
N GLU A 45 1.93 7.33 18.88
CA GLU A 45 1.41 6.16 19.60
C GLU A 45 0.48 5.27 18.76
N ARG A 46 -0.17 5.81 17.71
CA ARG A 46 -1.07 5.03 16.86
C ARG A 46 -0.34 3.89 16.16
N ILE A 47 0.82 4.20 15.57
CA ILE A 47 1.62 3.15 14.91
C ILE A 47 2.17 2.18 15.95
N GLN A 48 2.60 2.64 17.10
CA GLN A 48 3.12 1.75 18.15
C GLN A 48 2.03 0.78 18.65
N LYS A 49 0.81 1.26 18.90
CA LYS A 49 -0.34 0.43 19.24
C LYS A 49 -0.63 -0.61 18.17
N GLN A 50 -0.63 -0.20 16.90
CA GLN A 50 -0.88 -1.08 15.77
C GLN A 50 0.19 -2.18 15.68
N LEU A 51 1.48 -1.83 15.77
CA LEU A 51 2.57 -2.81 15.71
C LEU A 51 2.55 -3.80 16.89
N ARG A 52 2.25 -3.35 18.11
CA ARG A 52 2.02 -4.26 19.25
C ARG A 52 0.92 -5.28 18.95
N SER A 53 -0.19 -4.84 18.37
CA SER A 53 -1.30 -5.74 17.99
C SER A 53 -0.94 -6.67 16.83
N MET A 54 -0.01 -6.26 15.95
CA MET A 54 0.47 -7.07 14.84
C MET A 54 1.52 -8.12 15.25
N LYS A 55 2.16 -7.99 16.42
CA LYS A 55 3.20 -8.90 16.91
C LYS A 55 2.78 -10.38 16.84
N LYS A 56 1.51 -10.69 17.08
CA LYS A 56 0.97 -12.06 17.00
C LYS A 56 1.10 -12.71 15.61
N TYR A 57 1.27 -11.92 14.56
CA TYR A 57 1.41 -12.43 13.18
C TYR A 57 2.86 -12.65 12.75
N THR A 58 3.85 -12.10 13.46
CA THR A 58 5.26 -12.12 13.04
C THR A 58 5.88 -13.51 12.96
N LYS A 59 5.25 -14.51 13.57
CA LYS A 59 5.67 -15.93 13.46
C LYS A 59 5.33 -16.56 12.11
N SER A 60 4.41 -15.98 11.34
CA SER A 60 3.88 -16.55 10.08
C SER A 60 3.90 -15.61 8.90
N ILE A 61 4.05 -14.32 9.14
CA ILE A 61 4.02 -13.26 8.12
C ILE A 61 5.06 -12.20 8.50
N ASP A 62 5.93 -11.84 7.59
CA ASP A 62 6.90 -10.78 7.84
C ASP A 62 6.21 -9.40 7.83
N ILE A 63 6.51 -8.59 8.85
CA ILE A 63 5.99 -7.23 8.95
C ILE A 63 7.12 -6.27 8.64
N VAL A 64 6.91 -5.43 7.64
CA VAL A 64 7.84 -4.42 7.15
C VAL A 64 7.23 -3.04 7.38
N VAL A 65 7.97 -2.17 8.01
CA VAL A 65 7.57 -0.78 8.18
C VAL A 65 8.15 0.03 7.03
N ALA A 66 7.28 0.58 6.19
CA ALA A 66 7.64 1.51 5.13
C ALA A 66 7.38 2.93 5.65
N ASP A 67 8.43 3.60 6.07
CA ASP A 67 8.38 4.93 6.68
C ASP A 67 8.57 6.04 5.66
N GLY A 68 7.72 7.05 5.69
CA GLY A 68 7.77 8.22 4.84
C GLY A 68 8.80 9.28 5.28
N GLY A 69 9.61 8.99 6.30
CA GLY A 69 10.57 9.90 6.92
C GLY A 69 10.00 10.50 8.22
N SER A 70 9.59 9.64 9.15
CA SER A 70 9.09 10.04 10.47
C SER A 70 10.19 10.66 11.33
N THR A 71 9.81 11.66 12.12
CA THR A 71 10.70 12.39 13.04
C THR A 71 10.18 12.42 14.48
N ASP A 72 9.12 11.65 14.75
CA ASP A 72 8.37 11.65 16.01
C ASP A 72 8.87 10.62 17.05
N GLY A 73 9.96 9.89 16.76
CA GLY A 73 10.53 8.87 17.64
C GLY A 73 9.69 7.59 17.77
N SER A 74 8.59 7.45 17.02
CA SER A 74 7.68 6.30 17.17
C SER A 74 8.23 4.98 16.61
N LEU A 75 9.33 5.01 15.83
CA LEU A 75 9.90 3.88 15.11
C LEU A 75 11.32 3.50 15.62
N GLU A 76 11.55 3.66 16.91
CA GLU A 76 12.83 3.30 17.52
C GLU A 76 13.18 1.84 17.28
N LYS A 77 14.45 1.57 16.94
CA LYS A 77 14.93 0.22 16.57
C LYS A 77 14.67 -0.82 17.64
N SER A 78 14.90 -0.46 18.90
CA SER A 78 14.64 -1.34 20.06
C SER A 78 13.17 -1.76 20.14
N PHE A 79 12.26 -0.81 19.99
CA PHE A 79 10.83 -1.06 19.95
C PHE A 79 10.46 -1.97 18.76
N LEU A 80 10.92 -1.67 17.56
CA LEU A 80 10.63 -2.47 16.36
C LEU A 80 11.11 -3.92 16.50
N LYS A 81 12.32 -4.11 17.08
CA LYS A 81 12.86 -5.44 17.37
C LYS A 81 12.00 -6.20 18.37
N GLU A 82 11.57 -5.54 19.43
CA GLU A 82 10.65 -6.13 20.42
C GLU A 82 9.32 -6.57 19.79
N GLN A 83 8.81 -5.82 18.81
CA GLN A 83 7.59 -6.18 18.10
C GLN A 83 7.80 -7.23 17.01
N GLY A 84 9.00 -7.72 16.77
CA GLY A 84 9.30 -8.73 15.76
C GLY A 84 9.23 -8.22 14.32
N ILE A 85 9.48 -6.94 14.10
CA ILE A 85 9.46 -6.34 12.77
C ILE A 85 10.64 -6.85 11.94
N ARG A 86 10.38 -7.25 10.67
CA ARG A 86 11.40 -7.76 9.74
C ARG A 86 12.38 -6.67 9.32
N ALA A 87 11.86 -5.52 8.89
CA ALA A 87 12.67 -4.42 8.41
C ALA A 87 11.95 -3.07 8.53
N LEU A 88 12.75 -2.01 8.66
CA LEU A 88 12.34 -0.62 8.53
C LEU A 88 12.99 -0.04 7.28
N LEU A 89 12.17 0.44 6.35
CA LEU A 89 12.58 1.18 5.17
C LEU A 89 12.19 2.65 5.36
N THR A 90 13.15 3.53 5.56
CA THR A 90 12.89 4.97 5.73
C THR A 90 13.20 5.70 4.44
N LYS A 91 12.16 6.20 3.77
CA LYS A 91 12.29 6.95 2.52
C LYS A 91 13.02 8.28 2.76
N THR A 92 14.09 8.51 2.02
CA THR A 92 14.85 9.77 2.01
C THR A 92 14.63 10.58 0.73
N GLY A 93 14.26 9.90 -0.36
CA GLY A 93 13.98 10.52 -1.64
C GLY A 93 12.61 11.23 -1.68
N LYS A 94 12.35 11.98 -2.76
CA LYS A 94 11.12 12.75 -2.96
C LYS A 94 9.86 11.89 -3.13
N GLY A 95 8.70 12.50 -2.92
CA GLY A 95 7.39 11.89 -3.14
C GLY A 95 6.66 11.51 -1.85
N LYS A 96 5.40 11.13 -2.00
CA LYS A 96 4.50 10.74 -0.90
C LYS A 96 4.21 9.22 -0.97
N LEU A 97 2.95 8.84 -0.78
CA LEU A 97 2.53 7.44 -0.63
C LEU A 97 2.92 6.56 -1.84
N SER A 98 2.65 6.98 -3.09
CA SER A 98 3.02 6.15 -4.25
C SER A 98 4.52 5.95 -4.40
N ALA A 99 5.33 6.97 -4.07
CA ALA A 99 6.78 6.83 -4.03
C ALA A 99 7.22 5.86 -2.92
N GLN A 100 6.61 5.95 -1.74
CA GLN A 100 6.83 5.04 -0.61
C GLN A 100 6.44 3.60 -0.96
N MET A 101 5.33 3.42 -1.71
CA MET A 101 4.92 2.11 -2.23
C MET A 101 5.96 1.52 -3.19
N ARG A 102 6.49 2.32 -4.13
CA ARG A 102 7.53 1.85 -5.06
C ARG A 102 8.78 1.38 -4.31
N MET A 103 9.22 2.11 -3.29
CA MET A 103 10.32 1.73 -2.41
C MET A 103 10.07 0.37 -1.76
N ALA A 104 8.93 0.23 -1.08
CA ALA A 104 8.58 -0.99 -0.35
C ALA A 104 8.41 -2.19 -1.28
N PHE A 105 7.78 -2.01 -2.43
CA PHE A 105 7.57 -3.07 -3.42
C PHE A 105 8.88 -3.51 -4.09
N ALA A 106 9.77 -2.55 -4.43
CA ALA A 106 11.07 -2.86 -5.01
C ALA A 106 11.91 -3.72 -4.05
N TRP A 107 11.96 -3.33 -2.78
CA TRP A 107 12.65 -4.10 -1.76
C TRP A 107 11.99 -5.48 -1.56
N ALA A 108 10.68 -5.55 -1.41
CA ALA A 108 9.98 -6.80 -1.18
C ALA A 108 10.16 -7.81 -2.33
N LEU A 109 10.10 -7.35 -3.58
CA LEU A 109 10.34 -8.21 -4.73
C LEU A 109 11.80 -8.69 -4.81
N ASN A 110 12.77 -7.83 -4.50
CA ASN A 110 14.18 -8.20 -4.44
C ASN A 110 14.46 -9.23 -3.33
N GLU A 111 13.74 -9.15 -2.20
CA GLU A 111 13.77 -10.16 -1.14
C GLU A 111 13.05 -11.47 -1.51
N GLY A 112 12.44 -11.55 -2.69
CA GLY A 112 11.75 -12.73 -3.19
C GLY A 112 10.40 -13.00 -2.52
N TYR A 113 9.72 -11.96 -2.00
CA TYR A 113 8.34 -12.12 -1.53
C TYR A 113 7.38 -12.40 -2.70
N LYS A 114 6.52 -13.40 -2.52
CA LYS A 114 5.51 -13.81 -3.52
C LYS A 114 4.30 -12.89 -3.56
N GLY A 115 4.11 -12.08 -2.51
CA GLY A 115 3.05 -11.10 -2.43
C GLY A 115 3.18 -10.19 -1.23
N VAL A 116 2.54 -9.03 -1.33
CA VAL A 116 2.58 -7.94 -0.35
C VAL A 116 1.17 -7.56 0.05
N VAL A 117 0.90 -7.53 1.35
CA VAL A 117 -0.29 -6.90 1.92
C VAL A 117 0.08 -5.48 2.34
N VAL A 118 -0.76 -4.51 2.03
CA VAL A 118 -0.57 -3.09 2.34
C VAL A 118 -1.57 -2.66 3.39
N VAL A 119 -1.12 -1.98 4.43
CA VAL A 119 -1.97 -1.37 5.46
C VAL A 119 -1.46 0.02 5.84
N ASP A 120 -2.39 0.93 6.18
CA ASP A 120 -2.02 2.23 6.74
C ASP A 120 -1.55 2.08 8.20
N GLY A 121 -0.49 2.80 8.58
CA GLY A 121 0.04 2.82 9.96
C GLY A 121 -0.69 3.79 10.90
N ASN A 122 -1.93 4.16 10.59
CA ASN A 122 -2.70 5.19 11.31
C ASN A 122 -3.74 4.64 12.29
N GLY A 123 -3.74 3.33 12.53
CA GLY A 123 -4.57 2.63 13.51
C GLY A 123 -6.06 2.54 13.17
N LYS A 124 -6.48 2.88 11.94
CA LYS A 124 -7.90 2.83 11.54
C LYS A 124 -8.35 1.47 11.00
N ASP A 125 -7.44 0.72 10.41
CA ASP A 125 -7.74 -0.57 9.81
C ASP A 125 -7.71 -1.69 10.85
N ASP A 126 -8.69 -2.58 10.79
CA ASP A 126 -8.68 -3.81 11.58
C ASP A 126 -7.68 -4.80 10.97
N ILE A 127 -6.54 -4.93 11.62
CA ILE A 127 -5.44 -5.80 11.20
C ILE A 127 -5.79 -7.29 11.27
N SER A 128 -6.92 -7.68 11.86
CA SER A 128 -7.37 -9.08 11.90
C SER A 128 -7.66 -9.64 10.51
N ALA A 129 -7.85 -8.79 9.51
CA ALA A 129 -8.03 -9.19 8.12
C ALA A 129 -6.72 -9.63 7.42
N ILE A 130 -5.52 -9.36 7.98
CA ILE A 130 -4.23 -9.69 7.36
C ILE A 130 -4.14 -11.17 6.92
N PRO A 131 -4.45 -12.17 7.77
CA PRO A 131 -4.36 -13.57 7.36
C PRO A 131 -5.25 -13.92 6.17
N SER A 132 -6.44 -13.31 6.06
CA SER A 132 -7.35 -13.52 4.94
C SER A 132 -6.76 -12.99 3.63
N PHE A 133 -6.09 -11.85 3.65
CA PHE A 133 -5.41 -11.30 2.48
C PHE A 133 -4.25 -12.18 2.03
N VAL A 134 -3.43 -12.66 2.97
CA VAL A 134 -2.34 -13.59 2.66
C VAL A 134 -2.88 -14.90 2.09
N LYS A 135 -4.00 -15.42 2.64
CA LYS A 135 -4.69 -16.60 2.11
C LYS A 135 -5.11 -16.40 0.65
N LEU A 136 -5.76 -15.28 0.34
CA LEU A 136 -6.19 -14.95 -1.02
C LEU A 136 -4.99 -14.80 -1.99
N LEU A 137 -3.86 -14.21 -1.56
CA LEU A 137 -2.63 -14.19 -2.35
C LEU A 137 -2.10 -15.60 -2.64
N LYS A 138 -2.12 -16.50 -1.63
CA LYS A 138 -1.76 -17.92 -1.79
C LYS A 138 -2.69 -18.67 -2.75
N GLU A 139 -3.97 -18.29 -2.81
CA GLU A 139 -4.97 -18.82 -3.74
C GLU A 139 -4.82 -18.25 -5.17
N GLY A 140 -3.83 -17.40 -5.40
CA GLY A 140 -3.50 -16.86 -6.72
C GLY A 140 -4.31 -15.63 -7.13
N TYR A 141 -4.89 -14.88 -6.18
CA TYR A 141 -5.40 -13.55 -6.48
C TYR A 141 -4.25 -12.57 -6.61
N ASP A 142 -4.29 -11.75 -7.66
CA ASP A 142 -3.21 -10.79 -7.98
C ASP A 142 -3.44 -9.41 -7.37
N HIS A 143 -4.71 -8.99 -7.24
CA HIS A 143 -5.08 -7.76 -6.56
C HIS A 143 -6.29 -8.00 -5.65
N ILE A 144 -6.14 -7.67 -4.38
CA ILE A 144 -7.17 -7.77 -3.36
C ILE A 144 -7.44 -6.37 -2.84
N GLN A 145 -8.66 -5.89 -3.02
CA GLN A 145 -9.11 -4.59 -2.50
C GLN A 145 -9.88 -4.81 -1.20
N GLY A 146 -9.44 -4.18 -0.11
CA GLY A 146 -10.22 -4.17 1.13
C GLY A 146 -11.47 -3.30 0.97
N SER A 147 -12.63 -3.87 1.26
CA SER A 147 -13.90 -3.15 1.20
C SER A 147 -14.66 -3.20 2.52
N ARG A 148 -15.14 -2.02 2.92
CA ARG A 148 -16.05 -1.82 4.07
C ARG A 148 -17.50 -2.11 3.72
N PHE A 149 -17.83 -2.23 2.43
CA PHE A 149 -19.20 -2.18 1.89
C PHE A 149 -19.63 -3.47 1.17
N ILE A 150 -18.95 -4.56 1.45
CA ILE A 150 -19.38 -5.92 1.08
C ILE A 150 -19.73 -6.71 2.35
N PRO A 151 -20.44 -7.85 2.23
CA PRO A 151 -20.76 -8.69 3.39
C PRO A 151 -19.53 -9.02 4.24
N GLY A 152 -19.61 -8.77 5.55
CA GLY A 152 -18.49 -8.92 6.48
C GLY A 152 -17.62 -7.68 6.66
N GLY A 153 -17.71 -6.68 5.78
CA GLY A 153 -17.03 -5.40 5.93
C GLY A 153 -17.79 -4.42 6.83
N LYS A 154 -17.09 -3.47 7.45
CA LYS A 154 -17.71 -2.46 8.34
C LYS A 154 -17.05 -1.09 8.19
N ALA A 155 -17.87 -0.07 7.94
CA ALA A 155 -17.51 1.35 8.01
C ALA A 155 -17.96 1.90 9.36
N VAL A 156 -17.02 2.16 10.26
CA VAL A 156 -17.35 2.62 11.63
C VAL A 156 -16.96 4.08 11.77
N ASN A 157 -17.93 4.93 12.12
CA ASN A 157 -17.76 6.38 12.29
C ASN A 157 -17.09 7.08 11.09
N THR A 158 -17.33 6.59 9.88
CA THR A 158 -16.78 7.23 8.67
C THR A 158 -17.44 8.60 8.49
N PRO A 159 -16.67 9.68 8.28
CA PRO A 159 -17.27 11.00 8.00
C PRO A 159 -18.16 10.95 6.75
N LEU A 160 -19.38 11.50 6.86
CA LEU A 160 -20.39 11.46 5.80
C LEU A 160 -19.85 11.99 4.45
N SER A 161 -19.08 13.07 4.46
CA SER A 161 -18.47 13.62 3.25
C SER A 161 -17.54 12.64 2.54
N ARG A 162 -16.87 11.73 3.27
CA ARG A 162 -16.03 10.67 2.70
C ARG A 162 -16.86 9.54 2.11
N GLU A 163 -17.97 9.18 2.73
CA GLU A 163 -18.91 8.19 2.18
C GLU A 163 -19.56 8.69 0.91
N ILE A 164 -20.03 9.93 0.90
CA ILE A 164 -20.59 10.57 -0.31
C ILE A 164 -19.53 10.59 -1.41
N GLY A 165 -18.32 11.09 -1.15
CA GLY A 165 -17.25 11.12 -2.12
C GLY A 165 -16.89 9.73 -2.66
N LEU A 166 -16.88 8.72 -1.80
CA LEU A 166 -16.62 7.35 -2.22
C LEU A 166 -17.72 6.81 -3.14
N HIS A 167 -18.97 6.86 -2.70
CA HIS A 167 -20.07 6.20 -3.40
C HIS A 167 -20.49 6.91 -4.68
N PHE A 168 -20.38 8.23 -4.73
CA PHE A 168 -20.83 9.01 -5.88
C PHE A 168 -19.70 9.44 -6.84
N ILE A 169 -18.44 9.40 -6.41
CA ILE A 169 -17.33 9.85 -7.24
C ILE A 169 -16.30 8.72 -7.42
N HIS A 170 -15.63 8.28 -6.35
CA HIS A 170 -14.48 7.39 -6.46
C HIS A 170 -14.83 6.01 -7.00
N ALA A 171 -15.79 5.32 -6.36
CA ALA A 171 -16.16 3.97 -6.75
C ALA A 171 -16.79 3.89 -8.15
N PRO A 172 -17.73 4.77 -8.55
CA PRO A 172 -18.26 4.78 -9.91
C PRO A 172 -17.21 5.02 -10.98
N LEU A 173 -16.35 6.03 -10.81
CA LEU A 173 -15.32 6.37 -11.79
C LEU A 173 -14.31 5.24 -11.98
N ILE A 174 -13.83 4.64 -10.88
CA ILE A 174 -12.91 3.50 -10.95
C ILE A 174 -13.61 2.27 -11.55
N SER A 175 -14.88 2.03 -11.21
CA SER A 175 -15.65 0.91 -11.78
C SER A 175 -15.80 1.02 -13.29
N ILE A 176 -16.13 2.20 -13.79
CA ILE A 176 -16.21 2.47 -15.24
C ILE A 176 -14.84 2.29 -15.89
N ALA A 177 -13.79 2.90 -15.34
CA ALA A 177 -12.46 2.84 -15.89
C ALA A 177 -11.88 1.42 -15.88
N SER A 178 -12.17 0.62 -14.86
CA SER A 178 -11.70 -0.77 -14.71
C SER A 178 -12.57 -1.80 -15.42
N ARG A 179 -13.80 -1.43 -15.86
CA ARG A 179 -14.83 -2.33 -16.40
C ARG A 179 -15.21 -3.43 -15.39
N LYS A 180 -15.05 -3.15 -14.10
CA LYS A 180 -15.39 -4.05 -12.99
C LYS A 180 -15.97 -3.24 -11.84
N ARG A 181 -17.03 -3.74 -11.21
CA ARG A 181 -17.60 -3.08 -10.04
C ARG A 181 -16.61 -3.07 -8.87
N HIS A 182 -16.42 -1.91 -8.28
CA HIS A 182 -15.70 -1.68 -7.04
C HIS A 182 -16.64 -1.02 -6.04
N THR A 183 -16.61 -1.48 -4.79
CA THR A 183 -17.46 -0.93 -3.71
C THR A 183 -16.67 0.00 -2.80
N ASP A 184 -15.34 -0.21 -2.66
CA ASP A 184 -14.47 0.64 -1.84
C ASP A 184 -13.10 0.83 -2.47
N THR A 185 -12.90 1.97 -3.11
CA THR A 185 -11.64 2.31 -3.81
C THR A 185 -10.74 3.23 -3.00
N THR A 186 -11.19 3.68 -1.83
CA THR A 186 -10.46 4.63 -0.96
C THR A 186 -9.78 3.97 0.24
N ASN A 187 -10.05 2.69 0.48
CA ASN A 187 -9.41 1.94 1.54
C ASN A 187 -7.97 1.58 1.15
N GLY A 188 -7.02 1.85 2.07
CA GLY A 188 -5.59 1.54 1.91
C GLY A 188 -5.24 0.07 2.12
N PHE A 189 -6.14 -0.73 2.72
CA PHE A 189 -5.91 -2.16 2.96
C PHE A 189 -6.02 -2.94 1.65
N ARG A 190 -4.89 -3.45 1.15
CA ARG A 190 -4.83 -4.11 -0.16
C ARG A 190 -3.83 -5.26 -0.18
N GLY A 191 -4.00 -6.18 -1.12
CA GLY A 191 -3.04 -7.24 -1.40
C GLY A 191 -2.60 -7.18 -2.87
N TYR A 192 -1.32 -7.45 -3.11
CA TYR A 192 -0.73 -7.48 -4.45
C TYR A 192 0.19 -8.69 -4.61
N SER A 193 0.04 -9.47 -5.67
CA SER A 193 0.98 -10.54 -6.01
C SER A 193 2.28 -9.99 -6.58
N ALA A 194 3.38 -10.72 -6.41
CA ALA A 194 4.63 -10.42 -7.08
C ALA A 194 4.48 -10.41 -8.60
N LYS A 195 3.66 -11.33 -9.15
CA LYS A 195 3.33 -11.38 -10.58
C LYS A 195 2.79 -10.04 -11.09
N LEU A 196 1.83 -9.43 -10.38
CA LEU A 196 1.26 -8.13 -10.75
C LEU A 196 2.28 -7.00 -10.63
N LEU A 197 3.04 -6.99 -9.51
CA LEU A 197 3.98 -5.90 -9.22
C LEU A 197 5.23 -5.91 -10.12
N SER A 198 5.66 -7.08 -10.59
CA SER A 198 6.84 -7.23 -11.47
C SER A 198 6.51 -7.17 -12.96
N ASP A 199 5.23 -7.11 -13.34
CA ASP A 199 4.82 -7.10 -14.74
C ASP A 199 5.27 -5.80 -15.44
N LYS A 200 6.04 -5.95 -16.52
CA LYS A 200 6.56 -4.83 -17.33
C LYS A 200 5.44 -4.05 -18.03
N ASP A 201 4.33 -4.70 -18.35
CA ASP A 201 3.15 -4.05 -18.94
C ASP A 201 2.34 -3.23 -17.93
N ILE A 202 2.49 -3.51 -16.64
CA ILE A 202 1.96 -2.68 -15.54
C ILE A 202 2.97 -1.61 -15.16
N SER A 203 4.25 -1.97 -15.08
CA SER A 203 5.37 -1.04 -14.82
C SER A 203 5.11 -0.09 -13.65
N VAL A 204 5.00 -0.67 -12.45
CA VAL A 204 4.69 0.09 -11.22
C VAL A 204 5.84 1.00 -10.78
N PHE A 205 7.07 0.70 -11.22
CA PHE A 205 8.29 1.40 -10.81
C PHE A 205 8.62 2.59 -11.71
N ARG A 206 7.63 3.44 -12.00
CA ARG A 206 7.82 4.68 -12.77
C ARG A 206 7.73 5.91 -11.86
N ASP A 207 8.53 6.92 -12.13
CA ASP A 207 8.59 8.16 -11.34
C ASP A 207 7.32 9.01 -11.41
N VAL A 208 6.44 8.76 -12.38
CA VAL A 208 5.12 9.38 -12.48
C VAL A 208 4.21 9.08 -11.27
N PHE A 209 4.51 8.00 -10.53
CA PHE A 209 3.77 7.61 -9.33
C PHE A 209 4.41 8.23 -8.07
N MET A 210 4.01 9.43 -7.72
CA MET A 210 4.62 10.21 -6.63
C MET A 210 3.72 10.39 -5.41
N THR A 211 2.39 10.52 -5.61
CA THR A 211 1.47 10.87 -4.52
C THR A 211 0.45 9.76 -4.20
N TYR A 212 -0.66 9.67 -4.92
CA TYR A 212 -1.73 8.67 -4.70
C TYR A 212 -2.05 7.86 -5.95
N GLU A 213 -1.31 8.09 -7.03
CA GLU A 213 -1.58 7.58 -8.37
C GLU A 213 -1.60 6.06 -8.42
N LEU A 214 -0.65 5.43 -7.73
CA LEU A 214 -0.40 3.99 -7.83
C LEU A 214 -1.57 3.14 -7.32
N HIS A 215 -2.29 3.60 -6.31
CA HIS A 215 -3.49 2.93 -5.82
C HIS A 215 -4.59 2.85 -6.88
N TYR A 216 -4.89 3.97 -7.55
CA TYR A 216 -5.91 4.02 -8.60
C TYR A 216 -5.45 3.28 -9.85
N TYR A 217 -4.20 3.47 -10.24
CA TYR A 217 -3.61 2.82 -11.39
C TYR A 217 -3.66 1.30 -11.28
N LEU A 218 -3.21 0.74 -10.16
CA LEU A 218 -3.24 -0.71 -9.91
C LEU A 218 -4.67 -1.25 -9.88
N ALA A 219 -5.62 -0.55 -9.24
CA ALA A 219 -7.02 -0.97 -9.21
C ALA A 219 -7.62 -1.04 -10.62
N ILE A 220 -7.34 -0.06 -11.47
CA ILE A 220 -7.84 0.00 -12.85
C ILE A 220 -7.16 -1.06 -13.72
N GLU A 221 -5.83 -1.07 -13.78
CA GLU A 221 -5.10 -1.89 -14.73
C GLU A 221 -5.16 -3.39 -14.39
N SER A 222 -5.11 -3.77 -13.12
CA SER A 222 -5.28 -5.17 -12.75
C SER A 222 -6.69 -5.70 -13.05
N SER A 223 -7.72 -4.87 -12.85
CA SER A 223 -9.10 -5.29 -13.08
C SER A 223 -9.47 -5.36 -14.58
N ARG A 224 -8.82 -4.58 -15.43
CA ARG A 224 -9.06 -4.57 -16.89
C ARG A 224 -8.42 -5.73 -17.63
N ARG A 225 -7.38 -6.33 -17.07
CA ARG A 225 -6.57 -7.35 -17.75
C ARG A 225 -6.95 -8.75 -17.30
N LYS A 226 -7.36 -9.58 -18.24
CA LYS A 226 -7.86 -10.96 -17.98
C LYS A 226 -6.83 -11.88 -17.32
N GLN A 227 -5.53 -11.59 -17.44
CA GLN A 227 -4.46 -12.38 -16.84
C GLN A 227 -4.36 -12.22 -15.31
N TYR A 228 -5.07 -11.24 -14.72
CA TYR A 228 -5.08 -11.02 -13.28
C TYR A 228 -6.41 -11.41 -12.65
N ARG A 229 -6.30 -12.11 -11.52
CA ARG A 229 -7.44 -12.40 -10.67
C ARG A 229 -7.56 -11.31 -9.62
N THR A 230 -8.68 -10.60 -9.62
CA THR A 230 -8.94 -9.49 -8.69
C THR A 230 -10.21 -9.75 -7.89
N ILE A 231 -10.19 -9.38 -6.59
CA ILE A 231 -11.32 -9.57 -5.66
C ILE A 231 -11.40 -8.43 -4.65
N GLU A 232 -12.59 -8.16 -4.13
CA GLU A 232 -12.76 -7.38 -2.90
C GLU A 232 -12.85 -8.32 -1.70
N ALA A 233 -12.17 -7.97 -0.60
CA ALA A 233 -12.20 -8.71 0.66
C ALA A 233 -12.77 -7.83 1.78
N PRO A 234 -13.55 -8.38 2.73
CA PRO A 234 -14.15 -7.59 3.79
C PRO A 234 -13.10 -7.08 4.76
N VAL A 235 -13.20 -5.81 5.11
CA VAL A 235 -12.36 -5.17 6.13
C VAL A 235 -13.20 -4.24 7.00
N THR A 236 -12.78 -4.05 8.24
CA THR A 236 -13.33 -3.04 9.14
C THR A 236 -12.40 -1.84 9.19
N ARG A 237 -12.94 -0.64 9.03
CA ARG A 237 -12.18 0.60 9.24
C ARG A 237 -12.93 1.51 10.19
N THR A 238 -12.26 1.89 11.27
CA THR A 238 -12.85 2.67 12.37
C THR A 238 -12.22 4.05 12.41
N TYR A 239 -13.05 5.08 12.37
CA TYR A 239 -12.66 6.47 12.64
C TYR A 239 -12.93 6.83 14.09
N PRO A 240 -12.16 7.76 14.68
CA PRO A 240 -12.46 8.27 16.02
C PRO A 240 -13.88 8.83 16.11
N LYS A 241 -14.57 8.55 17.23
CA LYS A 241 -15.91 9.10 17.48
C LYS A 241 -15.87 10.62 17.67
N THR A 242 -14.80 11.11 18.29
CA THR A 242 -14.58 12.52 18.62
C THR A 242 -13.17 12.95 18.22
N GLY A 243 -12.98 14.24 18.02
CA GLY A 243 -11.68 14.80 17.68
C GLY A 243 -11.36 14.81 16.19
N LYS A 244 -10.14 15.21 15.87
CA LYS A 244 -9.68 15.37 14.49
C LYS A 244 -9.39 14.01 13.85
N THR A 245 -9.98 13.76 12.69
CA THR A 245 -9.67 12.56 11.91
C THR A 245 -8.18 12.52 11.52
N PRO A 246 -7.45 11.45 11.85
CA PRO A 246 -6.06 11.31 11.41
C PRO A 246 -5.99 11.25 9.88
N THR A 247 -5.42 12.29 9.27
CA THR A 247 -5.23 12.36 7.82
C THR A 247 -4.08 13.29 7.47
N LYS A 248 -3.30 12.91 6.47
CA LYS A 248 -2.24 13.76 5.89
C LYS A 248 -2.76 14.53 4.66
N ILE A 249 -4.04 14.41 4.35
CA ILE A 249 -4.70 15.12 3.24
C ILE A 249 -5.36 16.38 3.82
N SER A 250 -4.92 17.56 3.36
CA SER A 250 -5.56 18.82 3.76
C SER A 250 -6.99 18.91 3.22
N PRO A 251 -7.90 19.60 3.97
CA PRO A 251 -9.35 19.55 3.67
C PRO A 251 -9.73 20.01 2.26
N ILE A 252 -9.11 21.05 1.74
CA ILE A 252 -9.43 21.62 0.42
C ILE A 252 -8.38 21.22 -0.62
N LYS A 253 -7.17 21.77 -0.51
CA LYS A 253 -6.10 21.55 -1.50
C LYS A 253 -5.74 20.06 -1.65
N GLY A 254 -5.72 19.32 -0.55
CA GLY A 254 -5.40 17.89 -0.57
C GLY A 254 -6.49 17.07 -1.26
N ASN A 255 -7.77 17.34 -0.98
CA ASN A 255 -8.88 16.63 -1.63
C ASN A 255 -8.96 16.98 -3.13
N LEU A 256 -8.78 18.25 -3.52
CA LEU A 256 -8.71 18.63 -4.94
C LEU A 256 -7.56 17.94 -5.67
N HIS A 257 -6.40 17.82 -5.02
CA HIS A 257 -5.27 17.08 -5.57
C HIS A 257 -5.62 15.59 -5.77
N VAL A 258 -6.21 14.94 -4.76
CA VAL A 258 -6.62 13.53 -4.85
C VAL A 258 -7.64 13.31 -5.97
N LEU A 259 -8.62 14.20 -6.12
CA LEU A 259 -9.58 14.16 -7.22
C LEU A 259 -8.89 14.34 -8.59
N GLY A 260 -7.96 15.29 -8.70
CA GLY A 260 -7.16 15.49 -9.92
C GLY A 260 -6.36 14.23 -10.30
N VAL A 261 -5.76 13.56 -9.32
CA VAL A 261 -5.08 12.28 -9.53
C VAL A 261 -6.04 11.18 -9.98
N LEU A 262 -7.23 11.08 -9.36
CA LEU A 262 -8.28 10.15 -9.75
C LEU A 262 -8.72 10.37 -11.21
N PHE A 263 -9.05 11.60 -11.59
CA PHE A 263 -9.46 11.92 -12.97
C PHE A 263 -8.37 11.58 -13.99
N LYS A 264 -7.10 11.89 -13.69
CA LYS A 264 -5.98 11.50 -14.55
C LYS A 264 -5.85 9.98 -14.69
N ALA A 265 -6.05 9.23 -13.60
CA ALA A 265 -6.00 7.77 -13.64
C ALA A 265 -7.14 7.20 -14.50
N VAL A 266 -8.37 7.67 -14.31
CA VAL A 266 -9.55 7.28 -15.09
C VAL A 266 -9.39 7.62 -16.58
N ALA A 267 -8.84 8.79 -16.90
CA ALA A 267 -8.53 9.23 -18.27
C ALA A 267 -7.32 8.47 -18.89
N GLY A 268 -6.71 7.54 -18.14
CA GLY A 268 -5.59 6.73 -18.64
C GLY A 268 -4.26 7.47 -18.77
N LYS A 269 -4.09 8.62 -18.14
CA LYS A 269 -2.85 9.43 -18.22
C LYS A 269 -1.61 8.73 -17.63
N TYR A 270 -1.82 7.69 -16.82
CA TYR A 270 -0.73 6.88 -16.24
C TYR A 270 -0.47 5.59 -17.00
N LYS A 271 -1.18 5.30 -18.09
CA LYS A 271 -0.90 4.14 -18.94
C LYS A 271 0.47 4.24 -19.58
N LEU A 272 1.10 3.08 -19.80
CA LEU A 272 2.26 3.02 -20.68
C LEU A 272 1.82 3.42 -22.09
N ASN A 273 2.48 4.41 -22.65
CA ASN A 273 2.40 4.61 -24.09
C ASN A 273 3.14 3.42 -24.73
N LYS A 274 2.40 2.49 -25.30
CA LYS A 274 3.00 1.55 -26.24
C LYS A 274 3.44 2.42 -27.42
N SER A 275 4.70 2.85 -27.42
CA SER A 275 5.32 3.40 -28.64
C SER A 275 5.05 2.37 -29.74
N LYS A 276 4.51 2.85 -30.84
CA LYS A 276 4.41 2.08 -32.07
C LYS A 276 5.83 1.61 -32.40
N THR A 277 6.13 0.35 -32.06
CA THR A 277 7.24 -0.38 -32.64
C THR A 277 6.83 -0.85 -33.99
#